data_6afef209ec7a36c78dedc2fb02778f39
#
_entry.id   6afef209ec7a36c78dedc2fb02778f39
#
_cell.length_a   1.000
_cell.length_b   1.000
_cell.length_c   1.000
_cell.angle_alpha   90.00
_cell.angle_beta   90.00
_cell.angle_gamma   90.00
#
_symmetry.space_group_name_H-M   'P 1'
#
loop_
_entity.id
_entity.type
_entity.pdbx_description
1 polymer ?
#
loop_
_entity_poly.entity_id
_entity_poly.type
_entity_poly.pdbx_seq_one_letter_code
_entity_poly.pdbx_strand_id
1 'polypeptide(L)'
;MCAPSRDNNTKGEHQAGESVNHITDTSFRDTTLAALAQERASSRPDDTALLFDSGVRLSFAKAWQQANQLAKGIQQLGVKPGATLTFQLPNIPETVPLAIAASICGLVINPVVPIYRGKELGFILGDARTEILFIPHRIRGFDYVDMVRELRSGLPHLRHVVCCGGEDDLTEDVLRFE
;
A
#
# COMPACT_ATOMS: atom_id res chain seq x y z
N MET A 1 59.60 -42.51 -6.15
CA MET A 1 59.28 -41.70 -7.35
C MET A 1 57.93 -41.05 -7.10
N CYS A 2 57.98 -39.80 -6.78
CA CYS A 2 56.81 -39.01 -6.39
C CYS A 2 56.42 -38.13 -7.58
N ALA A 3 55.18 -38.22 -8.05
CA ALA A 3 54.67 -37.39 -9.14
C ALA A 3 54.01 -36.14 -8.49
N PRO A 4 54.10 -34.96 -9.14
CA PRO A 4 53.65 -33.73 -8.57
C PRO A 4 52.16 -33.48 -8.78
N SER A 5 51.55 -32.92 -7.73
CA SER A 5 50.19 -32.42 -7.70
C SER A 5 49.96 -31.25 -8.66
N ARG A 6 48.86 -31.26 -9.39
CA ARG A 6 48.41 -30.13 -10.21
C ARG A 6 47.49 -29.26 -9.32
N ASP A 7 47.95 -28.08 -9.02
CA ASP A 7 47.14 -26.98 -8.50
C ASP A 7 46.22 -26.44 -9.61
N ASN A 8 44.92 -26.57 -9.44
CA ASN A 8 43.93 -25.86 -10.23
C ASN A 8 43.24 -24.80 -9.31
N ASN A 9 43.91 -23.67 -9.25
CA ASN A 9 43.35 -22.46 -8.65
C ASN A 9 42.65 -21.66 -9.75
N THR A 10 41.38 -21.98 -10.04
CA THR A 10 40.51 -21.10 -10.80
C THR A 10 39.85 -20.12 -9.83
N LYS A 11 40.45 -18.98 -9.67
CA LYS A 11 39.81 -17.81 -9.06
C LYS A 11 38.64 -17.41 -9.94
N GLY A 12 37.43 -17.71 -9.47
CA GLY A 12 36.20 -17.07 -9.93
C GLY A 12 36.27 -15.59 -9.55
N GLU A 13 36.49 -14.75 -10.52
CA GLU A 13 36.28 -13.30 -10.37
C GLU A 13 34.79 -13.07 -10.15
N HIS A 14 34.41 -12.92 -8.88
CA HIS A 14 33.16 -12.23 -8.55
C HIS A 14 33.32 -10.78 -9.05
N GLN A 15 32.64 -10.48 -10.16
CA GLN A 15 32.41 -9.09 -10.53
C GLN A 15 31.73 -8.39 -9.38
N ALA A 16 32.52 -7.55 -8.72
CA ALA A 16 32.10 -6.69 -7.64
C ALA A 16 31.02 -5.74 -8.15
N GLY A 17 29.92 -5.79 -7.48
CA GLY A 17 28.86 -4.87 -7.28
C GLY A 17 28.79 -3.63 -8.17
N GLU A 18 27.68 -3.56 -8.91
CA GLU A 18 27.06 -2.27 -9.22
C GLU A 18 26.96 -1.49 -7.90
N SER A 19 27.67 -0.38 -7.85
CA SER A 19 27.61 0.55 -6.74
C SER A 19 26.14 0.96 -6.56
N VAL A 20 25.53 0.54 -5.48
CA VAL A 20 24.26 1.12 -5.03
C VAL A 20 24.55 2.60 -4.84
N ASN A 21 24.14 3.43 -5.79
CA ASN A 21 24.21 4.86 -5.66
C ASN A 21 23.41 5.22 -4.40
N HIS A 22 24.12 5.52 -3.33
CA HIS A 22 23.50 6.14 -2.17
C HIS A 22 22.79 7.39 -2.65
N ILE A 23 21.45 7.42 -2.48
CA ILE A 23 20.64 8.59 -2.78
C ILE A 23 21.10 9.69 -1.79
N THR A 24 22.10 10.44 -2.19
CA THR A 24 22.54 11.65 -1.48
C THR A 24 21.74 12.87 -1.87
N ASP A 25 20.77 12.68 -2.78
CA ASP A 25 19.92 13.74 -3.26
C ASP A 25 18.90 14.11 -2.16
N THR A 26 19.09 15.26 -1.57
CA THR A 26 18.21 15.84 -0.55
C THR A 26 16.93 16.47 -1.14
N SER A 27 16.78 16.49 -2.48
CA SER A 27 15.62 17.04 -3.17
C SER A 27 14.30 16.33 -2.80
N PHE A 28 14.38 15.09 -2.31
CA PHE A 28 13.21 14.34 -1.84
C PHE A 28 12.62 14.85 -0.52
N ARG A 29 13.33 15.70 0.23
CA ARG A 29 12.86 16.18 1.55
C ARG A 29 11.62 17.06 1.46
N ASP A 30 11.46 17.76 0.34
CA ASP A 30 10.41 18.73 0.13
C ASP A 30 9.34 18.26 -0.88
N THR A 31 9.34 16.94 -1.20
CA THR A 31 8.37 16.39 -2.14
C THR A 31 7.40 15.42 -1.45
N THR A 32 6.17 15.35 -1.96
CA THR A 32 5.16 14.40 -1.48
C THR A 32 5.19 13.12 -2.31
N LEU A 33 4.64 12.03 -1.77
CA LEU A 33 4.45 10.79 -2.52
C LEU A 33 3.63 11.02 -3.80
N ALA A 34 2.61 11.88 -3.73
CA ALA A 34 1.80 12.26 -4.88
C ALA A 34 2.61 12.98 -5.96
N ALA A 35 3.43 13.98 -5.58
CA ALA A 35 4.26 14.71 -6.53
C ALA A 35 5.30 13.81 -7.21
N LEU A 36 5.93 12.91 -6.46
CA LEU A 36 6.87 11.94 -6.99
C LEU A 36 6.20 10.96 -7.95
N ALA A 37 5.01 10.44 -7.59
CA ALA A 37 4.25 9.53 -8.44
C ALA A 37 3.82 10.21 -9.75
N GLN A 38 3.39 11.47 -9.70
CA GLN A 38 3.02 12.26 -10.87
C GLN A 38 4.22 12.50 -11.79
N GLU A 39 5.35 12.87 -11.22
CA GLU A 39 6.60 13.06 -11.97
C GLU A 39 7.00 11.79 -12.71
N ARG A 40 7.00 10.63 -12.03
CA ARG A 40 7.32 9.33 -12.64
C ARG A 40 6.31 8.92 -13.71
N ALA A 41 5.03 9.14 -13.49
CA ALA A 41 3.98 8.88 -14.49
C ALA A 41 4.14 9.73 -15.74
N SER A 42 4.70 10.93 -15.63
CA SER A 42 4.96 11.84 -16.77
C SER A 42 6.27 11.53 -17.48
N SER A 43 7.34 11.24 -16.75
CA SER A 43 8.69 11.04 -17.31
C SER A 43 8.93 9.61 -17.80
N ARG A 44 8.30 8.59 -17.19
CA ARG A 44 8.50 7.17 -17.45
C ARG A 44 7.17 6.39 -17.41
N PRO A 45 6.16 6.76 -18.21
CA PRO A 45 4.78 6.28 -18.09
C PRO A 45 4.65 4.76 -18.21
N ASP A 46 5.40 4.14 -19.12
CA ASP A 46 5.27 2.72 -19.47
C ASP A 46 6.19 1.81 -18.64
N ASP A 47 7.13 2.38 -17.89
CA ASP A 47 8.02 1.60 -17.04
C ASP A 47 7.23 0.94 -15.91
N THR A 48 7.66 -0.28 -15.53
CA THR A 48 7.06 -1.02 -14.43
C THR A 48 7.34 -0.31 -13.11
N ALA A 49 6.30 0.21 -12.47
CA ALA A 49 6.35 0.78 -11.12
C ALA A 49 6.22 -0.31 -10.05
N LEU A 50 5.35 -1.29 -10.25
CA LEU A 50 5.03 -2.34 -9.29
C LEU A 50 4.99 -3.70 -9.99
N LEU A 51 5.56 -4.71 -9.32
CA LEU A 51 5.53 -6.11 -9.72
C LEU A 51 5.07 -6.94 -8.52
N PHE A 52 4.03 -7.75 -8.73
CA PHE A 52 3.44 -8.61 -7.71
C PHE A 52 3.80 -10.08 -7.95
N ASP A 53 3.78 -10.89 -6.89
CA ASP A 53 4.08 -12.34 -6.95
C ASP A 53 3.15 -13.08 -7.93
N SER A 54 1.94 -12.55 -8.13
CA SER A 54 0.98 -13.05 -9.14
C SER A 54 1.43 -12.82 -10.59
N GLY A 55 2.54 -12.11 -10.82
CA GLY A 55 2.99 -11.67 -12.13
C GLY A 55 2.32 -10.41 -12.66
N VAL A 56 1.35 -9.87 -11.92
CA VAL A 56 0.69 -8.59 -12.27
C VAL A 56 1.73 -7.47 -12.23
N ARG A 57 1.72 -6.63 -13.27
CA ARG A 57 2.57 -5.45 -13.39
C ARG A 57 1.72 -4.20 -13.53
N LEU A 58 2.08 -3.16 -12.79
CA LEU A 58 1.52 -1.83 -12.97
C LEU A 58 2.62 -0.89 -13.44
N SER A 59 2.36 -0.15 -14.53
CA SER A 59 3.23 0.94 -14.95
C SER A 59 3.03 2.18 -14.08
N PHE A 60 3.96 3.14 -14.13
CA PHE A 60 3.81 4.41 -13.41
C PHE A 60 2.55 5.16 -13.83
N ALA A 61 2.24 5.22 -15.14
CA ALA A 61 1.01 5.85 -15.61
C ALA A 61 -0.25 5.17 -15.07
N LYS A 62 -0.29 3.83 -15.04
CA LYS A 62 -1.45 3.09 -14.55
C LYS A 62 -1.64 3.25 -13.04
N ALA A 63 -0.56 3.18 -12.26
CA ALA A 63 -0.61 3.42 -10.81
C ALA A 63 -1.10 4.84 -10.49
N TRP A 64 -0.62 5.85 -11.21
CA TRP A 64 -1.06 7.23 -11.08
C TRP A 64 -2.54 7.41 -11.46
N GLN A 65 -2.99 6.79 -12.57
CA GLN A 65 -4.39 6.82 -12.98
C GLN A 65 -5.31 6.26 -11.89
N GLN A 66 -4.98 5.08 -11.35
CA GLN A 66 -5.74 4.46 -10.27
C GLN A 66 -5.75 5.32 -9.01
N ALA A 67 -4.61 5.89 -8.65
CA ALA A 67 -4.53 6.78 -7.49
C ALA A 67 -5.43 8.01 -7.63
N ASN A 68 -5.53 8.60 -8.82
CA ASN A 68 -6.42 9.73 -9.07
C ASN A 68 -7.91 9.35 -8.99
N GLN A 69 -8.27 8.16 -9.48
CA GLN A 69 -9.65 7.65 -9.35
C GLN A 69 -10.02 7.46 -7.88
N LEU A 70 -9.13 6.84 -7.10
CA LEU A 70 -9.27 6.67 -5.65
C LEU A 70 -9.39 8.00 -4.91
N ALA A 71 -8.52 8.95 -5.22
CA ALA A 71 -8.54 10.27 -4.59
C ALA A 71 -9.88 10.97 -4.81
N LYS A 72 -10.46 10.87 -6.02
CA LYS A 72 -11.80 11.40 -6.31
C LYS A 72 -12.87 10.74 -5.46
N GLY A 73 -12.83 9.40 -5.31
CA GLY A 73 -13.77 8.67 -4.46
C GLY A 73 -13.66 9.11 -2.99
N ILE A 74 -12.44 9.21 -2.45
CA ILE A 74 -12.19 9.67 -1.09
C ILE A 74 -12.71 11.11 -0.89
N GLN A 75 -12.49 12.00 -1.83
CA GLN A 75 -13.00 13.38 -1.77
C GLN A 75 -14.53 13.43 -1.79
N GLN A 76 -15.20 12.57 -2.56
CA GLN A 76 -16.67 12.48 -2.59
C GLN A 76 -17.26 12.02 -1.26
N LEU A 77 -16.53 11.25 -0.46
CA LEU A 77 -16.91 10.87 0.91
C LEU A 77 -16.81 12.05 1.89
N GLY A 78 -16.27 13.19 1.47
CA GLY A 78 -16.16 14.39 2.31
C GLY A 78 -15.04 14.32 3.35
N VAL A 79 -14.11 13.36 3.24
CA VAL A 79 -12.91 13.25 4.09
C VAL A 79 -12.02 14.47 3.86
N LYS A 80 -11.57 15.11 4.93
CA LYS A 80 -10.81 16.37 4.85
C LYS A 80 -9.31 16.14 4.93
N PRO A 81 -8.48 17.02 4.35
CA PRO A 81 -7.03 16.98 4.56
C PRO A 81 -6.70 16.96 6.06
N GLY A 82 -5.68 16.18 6.43
CA GLY A 82 -5.26 15.94 7.81
C GLY A 82 -6.02 14.81 8.52
N ALA A 83 -7.12 14.29 7.95
CA ALA A 83 -7.79 13.10 8.48
C ALA A 83 -6.91 11.85 8.31
N THR A 84 -7.10 10.86 9.19
CA THR A 84 -6.36 9.59 9.11
C THR A 84 -7.09 8.58 8.23
N LEU A 85 -6.40 8.12 7.19
CA LEU A 85 -6.73 6.96 6.39
C LEU A 85 -5.93 5.76 6.90
N THR A 86 -6.62 4.75 7.41
CA THR A 86 -6.02 3.46 7.75
C THR A 86 -6.32 2.44 6.67
N PHE A 87 -5.36 1.60 6.34
CA PHE A 87 -5.63 0.41 5.55
C PHE A 87 -5.00 -0.82 6.18
N GLN A 88 -5.77 -1.91 6.24
CA GLN A 88 -5.34 -3.23 6.68
C GLN A 88 -5.42 -4.19 5.49
N LEU A 89 -4.62 -3.94 4.47
CA LEU A 89 -4.62 -4.68 3.21
C LEU A 89 -3.36 -5.56 3.07
N PRO A 90 -3.46 -6.71 2.42
CA PRO A 90 -2.27 -7.44 1.97
C PRO A 90 -1.56 -6.68 0.84
N ASN A 91 -0.44 -7.22 0.36
CA ASN A 91 0.27 -6.66 -0.79
C ASN A 91 -0.50 -6.96 -2.09
N ILE A 92 -1.57 -6.20 -2.31
CA ILE A 92 -2.41 -6.25 -3.51
C ILE A 92 -2.15 -5.02 -4.40
N PRO A 93 -2.51 -5.08 -5.70
CA PRO A 93 -2.26 -3.99 -6.65
C PRO A 93 -2.81 -2.63 -6.20
N GLU A 94 -3.88 -2.62 -5.45
CA GLU A 94 -4.59 -1.42 -4.99
C GLU A 94 -3.87 -0.68 -3.85
N THR A 95 -3.02 -1.38 -3.08
CA THR A 95 -2.43 -0.83 -1.84
C THR A 95 -1.54 0.39 -2.10
N VAL A 96 -0.70 0.35 -3.15
CA VAL A 96 0.19 1.49 -3.46
C VAL A 96 -0.57 2.65 -4.10
N PRO A 97 -1.45 2.45 -5.11
CA PRO A 97 -2.35 3.51 -5.58
C PRO A 97 -3.16 4.16 -4.46
N LEU A 98 -3.63 3.40 -3.47
CA LEU A 98 -4.33 3.94 -2.29
C LEU A 98 -3.44 4.87 -1.45
N ALA A 99 -2.18 4.49 -1.21
CA ALA A 99 -1.24 5.35 -0.49
C ALA A 99 -0.96 6.66 -1.27
N ILE A 100 -0.81 6.58 -2.60
CA ILE A 100 -0.67 7.76 -3.45
C ILE A 100 -1.93 8.63 -3.39
N ALA A 101 -3.12 8.03 -3.45
CA ALA A 101 -4.41 8.73 -3.35
C ALA A 101 -4.57 9.46 -2.01
N ALA A 102 -4.19 8.82 -0.91
CA ALA A 102 -4.16 9.46 0.40
C ALA A 102 -3.23 10.68 0.41
N SER A 103 -2.05 10.59 -0.21
CA SER A 103 -1.13 11.72 -0.37
C SER A 103 -1.72 12.84 -1.24
N ILE A 104 -2.45 12.52 -2.33
CA ILE A 104 -3.17 13.50 -3.16
C ILE A 104 -4.21 14.25 -2.33
N CYS A 105 -4.92 13.55 -1.45
CA CYS A 105 -5.95 14.12 -0.57
C CYS A 105 -5.39 14.82 0.68
N GLY A 106 -4.08 14.80 0.90
CA GLY A 106 -3.44 15.36 2.10
C GLY A 106 -3.81 14.63 3.39
N LEU A 107 -4.02 13.32 3.33
CA LEU A 107 -4.40 12.48 4.47
C LEU A 107 -3.17 11.92 5.20
N VAL A 108 -3.34 11.64 6.47
CA VAL A 108 -2.38 10.87 7.27
C VAL A 108 -2.56 9.38 6.93
N ILE A 109 -1.50 8.74 6.49
CA ILE A 109 -1.50 7.32 6.09
C ILE A 109 -1.10 6.46 7.29
N ASN A 110 -1.95 5.51 7.67
CA ASN A 110 -1.72 4.57 8.76
C ASN A 110 -1.83 3.11 8.27
N PRO A 111 -0.75 2.49 7.79
CA PRO A 111 -0.75 1.11 7.32
C PRO A 111 -0.75 0.14 8.50
N VAL A 112 -1.66 -0.85 8.45
CA VAL A 112 -1.80 -1.90 9.47
C VAL A 112 -1.64 -3.27 8.82
N VAL A 113 -0.83 -4.12 9.43
CA VAL A 113 -0.59 -5.46 8.91
C VAL A 113 -1.84 -6.37 9.07
N PRO A 114 -2.16 -7.21 8.06
CA PRO A 114 -3.37 -8.04 8.08
C PRO A 114 -3.45 -9.10 9.19
N ILE A 115 -2.36 -9.35 9.90
CA ILE A 115 -2.35 -10.34 10.98
C ILE A 115 -3.07 -9.86 12.25
N TYR A 116 -3.19 -8.56 12.46
CA TYR A 116 -3.88 -8.01 13.64
C TYR A 116 -5.38 -8.31 13.61
N ARG A 117 -5.95 -8.48 14.80
CA ARG A 117 -7.36 -8.82 15.00
C ARG A 117 -8.06 -7.70 15.79
N GLY A 118 -9.30 -7.94 16.17
CA GLY A 118 -10.17 -6.92 16.75
C GLY A 118 -9.53 -6.12 17.90
N LYS A 119 -8.82 -6.77 18.82
CA LYS A 119 -8.19 -6.09 19.95
C LYS A 119 -7.13 -5.06 19.52
N GLU A 120 -6.17 -5.51 18.71
CA GLU A 120 -5.07 -4.65 18.24
C GLU A 120 -5.61 -3.60 17.27
N LEU A 121 -6.47 -4.01 16.33
CA LEU A 121 -7.02 -3.10 15.34
C LEU A 121 -7.87 -2.02 16.01
N GLY A 122 -8.75 -2.38 16.96
CA GLY A 122 -9.58 -1.43 17.68
C GLY A 122 -8.75 -0.37 18.41
N PHE A 123 -7.66 -0.79 19.08
CA PHE A 123 -6.72 0.14 19.71
C PHE A 123 -6.08 1.08 18.69
N ILE A 124 -5.52 0.55 17.59
CA ILE A 124 -4.84 1.33 16.54
C ILE A 124 -5.79 2.34 15.90
N LEU A 125 -7.02 1.92 15.55
CA LEU A 125 -8.00 2.80 14.92
C LEU A 125 -8.45 3.92 15.85
N GLY A 126 -8.61 3.60 17.15
CA GLY A 126 -8.98 4.57 18.17
C GLY A 126 -7.88 5.60 18.42
N ASP A 127 -6.63 5.14 18.64
CA ASP A 127 -5.46 5.99 18.89
C ASP A 127 -5.17 6.92 17.71
N ALA A 128 -5.17 6.36 16.48
CA ALA A 128 -4.98 7.12 15.26
C ALA A 128 -6.18 8.00 14.87
N ARG A 129 -7.31 7.92 15.60
CA ARG A 129 -8.57 8.61 15.28
C ARG A 129 -8.96 8.41 13.82
N THR A 130 -8.87 7.17 13.33
CA THR A 130 -9.12 6.80 11.94
C THR A 130 -10.51 7.26 11.49
N GLU A 131 -10.57 8.02 10.39
CA GLU A 131 -11.83 8.48 9.79
C GLU A 131 -12.28 7.56 8.66
N ILE A 132 -11.35 7.05 7.86
CA ILE A 132 -11.63 6.11 6.77
C ILE A 132 -10.72 4.89 6.89
N LEU A 133 -11.31 3.70 6.77
CA LEU A 133 -10.63 2.40 6.88
C LEU A 133 -10.84 1.57 5.62
N PHE A 134 -9.74 1.08 5.03
CA PHE A 134 -9.76 0.12 3.93
C PHE A 134 -9.37 -1.26 4.44
N ILE A 135 -10.21 -2.26 4.15
CA ILE A 135 -10.03 -3.66 4.56
C ILE A 135 -10.29 -4.60 3.38
N PRO A 136 -9.76 -5.82 3.38
CA PRO A 136 -10.23 -6.88 2.49
C PRO A 136 -11.55 -7.44 3.02
N HIS A 137 -12.34 -8.13 2.18
CA HIS A 137 -13.49 -8.88 2.67
C HIS A 137 -13.03 -10.07 3.53
N ARG A 138 -12.31 -11.00 2.92
CA ARG A 138 -11.80 -12.22 3.57
C ARG A 138 -10.38 -12.54 3.18
N ILE A 139 -9.57 -12.98 4.14
CA ILE A 139 -8.25 -13.56 3.91
C ILE A 139 -8.14 -14.85 4.71
N ARG A 140 -7.81 -15.96 4.04
CA ARG A 140 -7.61 -17.28 4.68
C ARG A 140 -8.77 -17.69 5.59
N GLY A 141 -10.00 -17.43 5.17
CA GLY A 141 -11.21 -17.77 5.90
C GLY A 141 -11.59 -16.82 7.02
N PHE A 142 -10.80 -15.78 7.31
CA PHE A 142 -11.13 -14.76 8.30
C PHE A 142 -11.89 -13.60 7.67
N ASP A 143 -13.03 -13.21 8.26
CA ASP A 143 -13.89 -12.13 7.82
C ASP A 143 -13.50 -10.81 8.49
N TYR A 144 -13.02 -9.86 7.70
CA TYR A 144 -12.61 -8.54 8.19
C TYR A 144 -13.78 -7.59 8.33
N VAL A 145 -14.83 -7.77 7.55
CA VAL A 145 -16.05 -6.94 7.62
C VAL A 145 -16.75 -7.19 8.93
N ASP A 146 -16.95 -8.47 9.32
CA ASP A 146 -17.55 -8.81 10.60
C ASP A 146 -16.72 -8.30 11.78
N MET A 147 -15.39 -8.45 11.72
CA MET A 147 -14.51 -7.92 12.76
C MET A 147 -14.68 -6.41 12.95
N VAL A 148 -14.71 -5.64 11.83
CA VAL A 148 -14.85 -4.17 11.92
C VAL A 148 -16.25 -3.78 12.41
N ARG A 149 -17.29 -4.52 12.04
CA ARG A 149 -18.65 -4.30 12.53
C ARG A 149 -18.72 -4.41 14.05
N GLU A 150 -18.07 -5.40 14.65
CA GLU A 150 -17.99 -5.54 16.11
C GLU A 150 -17.28 -4.37 16.80
N LEU A 151 -16.25 -3.81 16.15
CA LEU A 151 -15.45 -2.71 16.70
C LEU A 151 -16.13 -1.33 16.59
N ARG A 152 -17.05 -1.17 15.63
CA ARG A 152 -17.54 0.13 15.17
C ARG A 152 -18.16 0.98 16.28
N SER A 153 -18.87 0.36 17.22
CA SER A 153 -19.49 1.07 18.36
C SER A 153 -18.47 1.76 19.27
N GLY A 154 -17.24 1.24 19.36
CA GLY A 154 -16.14 1.82 20.12
C GLY A 154 -15.29 2.85 19.35
N LEU A 155 -15.61 3.12 18.08
CA LEU A 155 -14.79 3.94 17.18
C LEU A 155 -15.56 5.15 16.62
N PRO A 156 -15.84 6.18 17.44
CA PRO A 156 -16.69 7.31 17.05
C PRO A 156 -16.12 8.15 15.91
N HIS A 157 -14.83 8.07 15.64
CA HIS A 157 -14.17 8.77 14.53
C HIS A 157 -14.26 8.00 13.21
N LEU A 158 -14.53 6.68 13.23
CA LEU A 158 -14.59 5.85 12.03
C LEU A 158 -15.90 6.12 11.27
N ARG A 159 -15.82 6.97 10.24
CA ARG A 159 -16.96 7.37 9.42
C ARG A 159 -17.20 6.43 8.25
N HIS A 160 -16.12 6.00 7.60
CA HIS A 160 -16.18 5.24 6.37
C HIS A 160 -15.37 3.95 6.47
N VAL A 161 -15.99 2.84 6.06
CA VAL A 161 -15.31 1.55 5.87
C VAL A 161 -15.44 1.16 4.42
N VAL A 162 -14.31 0.88 3.78
CA VAL A 162 -14.23 0.53 2.36
C VAL A 162 -13.67 -0.89 2.22
N CYS A 163 -14.42 -1.77 1.59
CA CYS A 163 -14.00 -3.15 1.36
C CYS A 163 -13.34 -3.30 -0.02
N CYS A 164 -12.12 -3.80 -0.05
CA CYS A 164 -11.38 -4.11 -1.26
C CYS A 164 -11.58 -5.58 -1.64
N GLY A 165 -12.27 -5.82 -2.76
CA GLY A 165 -12.65 -7.15 -3.21
C GLY A 165 -13.81 -7.75 -2.42
N GLY A 166 -14.28 -8.93 -2.83
CA GLY A 166 -15.39 -9.63 -2.21
C GLY A 166 -16.61 -9.72 -3.13
N GLU A 167 -17.47 -10.71 -2.85
CA GLU A 167 -18.74 -10.92 -3.53
C GLU A 167 -19.84 -10.04 -2.91
N ASP A 168 -21.05 -10.11 -3.44
CA ASP A 168 -22.15 -9.13 -3.30
C ASP A 168 -22.78 -8.94 -1.91
N ASP A 169 -22.26 -9.56 -0.85
CA ASP A 169 -22.84 -9.56 0.50
C ASP A 169 -22.37 -8.42 1.43
N LEU A 170 -21.94 -7.29 0.88
CA LEU A 170 -21.59 -6.14 1.72
C LEU A 170 -22.86 -5.46 2.25
N THR A 171 -22.87 -5.16 3.54
CA THR A 171 -23.95 -4.40 4.18
C THR A 171 -23.90 -2.92 3.78
N GLU A 172 -25.04 -2.21 3.86
CA GLU A 172 -25.18 -0.80 3.45
C GLU A 172 -24.18 0.17 4.10
N ASP A 173 -23.58 -0.22 5.23
CA ASP A 173 -22.61 0.58 5.98
C ASP A 173 -21.15 0.35 5.57
N VAL A 174 -20.90 -0.54 4.60
CA VAL A 174 -19.58 -0.83 4.02
C VAL A 174 -19.57 -0.52 2.54
N LEU A 175 -18.72 0.42 2.15
CA LEU A 175 -18.55 0.82 0.76
C LEU A 175 -17.72 -0.22 0.00
N ARG A 176 -18.06 -0.45 -1.26
CA ARG A 176 -17.25 -1.28 -2.15
C ARG A 176 -16.21 -0.42 -2.82
N PHE A 177 -15.03 -0.96 -2.95
CA PHE A 177 -13.97 -0.45 -3.80
C PHE A 177 -14.10 -1.09 -5.19
N GLU A 178 -14.46 -0.29 -6.20
CA GLU A 178 -14.52 -0.68 -7.62
C GLU A 178 -13.36 -0.12 -8.43
#